data_410bfdd4bdfea1661959fac36689b4fe
#
_entry.id   410bfdd4bdfea1661959fac36689b4fe
#
_cell.length_a   1.000
_cell.length_b   1.000
_cell.length_c   1.000
_cell.angle_alpha   90.00
_cell.angle_beta   90.00
_cell.angle_gamma   90.00
#
_symmetry.space_group_name_H-M   'P 1'
#
loop_
_entity.id
_entity.type
_entity.pdbx_description
1 polymer ?
#
loop_
_entity_poly.entity_id
_entity_poly.type
_entity_poly.pdbx_seq_one_letter_code
_entity_poly.pdbx_strand_id
1 'polypeptide(L)'
;MASGTHAHEKYWPVIEAFFDYYGLVGQHLDSFNRFVREELQQVVDSVGKLTPKIEGYVVELGDIEIGKPTIREADGSEHDLTPNEARIRNLTYASKLFLNMTPVRKEGSVSTRLETLKVYIGNMPIMLRSEKCHLHGKSDDDLIRMGDDPKDHGGYFIINGSERV
;
A
#
# COMPACT_ATOMS: atom_id res chain seq x y z
N MET A 1 -7.58 -4.92 53.16
CA MET A 1 -7.92 -4.95 51.72
C MET A 1 -7.21 -3.78 51.06
N ALA A 2 -5.97 -3.98 50.62
CA ALA A 2 -5.20 -3.05 49.77
C ALA A 2 -3.98 -3.78 49.20
N SER A 3 -4.15 -4.60 48.17
CA SER A 3 -3.01 -5.28 47.53
C SER A 3 -3.13 -5.34 45.99
N GLY A 4 -4.02 -4.52 45.39
CA GLY A 4 -4.26 -4.54 43.95
C GLY A 4 -3.52 -3.48 43.14
N THR A 5 -3.04 -2.40 43.77
CA THR A 5 -2.51 -1.21 43.07
C THR A 5 -1.04 -1.33 42.68
N HIS A 6 -0.23 -2.08 43.39
CA HIS A 6 1.23 -2.14 43.18
C HIS A 6 1.66 -3.10 42.04
N ALA A 7 0.80 -4.00 41.60
CA ALA A 7 1.14 -4.91 40.51
C ALA A 7 1.21 -4.19 39.15
N HIS A 8 0.37 -3.18 38.94
CA HIS A 8 0.34 -2.42 37.67
C HIS A 8 1.56 -1.51 37.51
N GLU A 9 2.05 -0.88 38.56
CA GLU A 9 3.21 0.01 38.54
C GLU A 9 4.50 -0.72 38.13
N LYS A 10 4.63 -2.00 38.46
CA LYS A 10 5.83 -2.80 38.20
C LYS A 10 6.01 -3.07 36.69
N TYR A 11 4.94 -3.12 35.90
CA TYR A 11 4.97 -3.43 34.46
C TYR A 11 4.91 -2.19 33.58
N TRP A 12 4.65 -1.02 34.14
CA TRP A 12 4.53 0.23 33.39
C TRP A 12 5.78 0.56 32.57
N PRO A 13 7.01 0.43 33.08
CA PRO A 13 8.21 0.68 32.27
C PRO A 13 8.36 -0.23 31.05
N VAL A 14 7.82 -1.45 31.12
CA VAL A 14 7.82 -2.38 29.96
C VAL A 14 6.85 -1.89 28.88
N ILE A 15 5.69 -1.38 29.30
CA ILE A 15 4.68 -0.83 28.39
C ILE A 15 5.22 0.44 27.71
N GLU A 16 5.83 1.35 28.48
CA GLU A 16 6.47 2.55 27.93
C GLU A 16 7.56 2.18 26.93
N ALA A 17 8.50 1.30 27.30
CA ALA A 17 9.55 0.85 26.40
C ALA A 17 9.02 0.17 25.11
N PHE A 18 7.89 -0.54 25.21
CA PHE A 18 7.24 -1.14 24.04
C PHE A 18 6.72 -0.06 23.10
N PHE A 19 6.00 0.94 23.61
CA PHE A 19 5.48 2.03 22.79
C PHE A 19 6.57 2.95 22.25
N ASP A 20 7.65 3.17 23.01
CA ASP A 20 8.81 3.93 22.55
C ASP A 20 9.54 3.23 21.40
N TYR A 21 9.62 1.88 21.46
CA TYR A 21 10.28 1.09 20.42
C TYR A 21 9.40 0.84 19.19
N TYR A 22 8.13 0.51 19.41
CA TYR A 22 7.23 0.01 18.36
C TYR A 22 6.28 1.09 17.84
N GLY A 23 6.06 2.15 18.61
CA GLY A 23 5.07 3.19 18.32
C GLY A 23 3.62 2.72 18.50
N LEU A 24 2.70 3.68 18.52
CA LEU A 24 1.27 3.40 18.70
C LEU A 24 0.63 2.62 17.55
N VAL A 25 1.14 2.80 16.33
CA VAL A 25 0.56 2.26 15.08
C VAL A 25 1.49 1.28 14.36
N GLY A 26 2.59 0.88 14.99
CA GLY A 26 3.60 0.00 14.38
C GLY A 26 3.00 -1.27 13.81
N GLN A 27 2.07 -1.92 14.52
CA GLN A 27 1.38 -3.12 14.05
C GLN A 27 0.62 -2.92 12.73
N HIS A 28 -0.01 -1.75 12.53
CA HIS A 28 -0.73 -1.43 11.31
C HIS A 28 0.24 -1.22 10.14
N LEU A 29 1.31 -0.45 10.40
CA LEU A 29 2.34 -0.18 9.39
C LEU A 29 3.07 -1.45 8.96
N ASP A 30 3.46 -2.31 9.91
CA ASP A 30 4.13 -3.56 9.63
C ASP A 30 3.24 -4.52 8.83
N SER A 31 1.97 -4.64 9.23
CA SER A 31 1.00 -5.47 8.51
C SER A 31 0.81 -4.99 7.07
N PHE A 32 0.63 -3.68 6.87
CA PHE A 32 0.45 -3.11 5.54
C PHE A 32 1.73 -3.24 4.69
N ASN A 33 2.91 -2.96 5.25
CA ASN A 33 4.18 -3.08 4.55
C ASN A 33 4.46 -4.52 4.13
N ARG A 34 4.19 -5.51 5.01
CA ARG A 34 4.30 -6.93 4.68
C ARG A 34 3.34 -7.33 3.59
N PHE A 35 2.07 -6.90 3.67
CA PHE A 35 1.08 -7.14 2.63
C PHE A 35 1.57 -6.64 1.27
N VAL A 36 2.06 -5.41 1.18
CA VAL A 36 2.54 -4.81 -0.08
C VAL A 36 3.80 -5.49 -0.61
N ARG A 37 4.72 -5.88 0.28
CA ARG A 37 6.00 -6.50 -0.12
C ARG A 37 5.86 -7.96 -0.58
N GLU A 38 5.00 -8.73 0.09
CA GLU A 38 5.01 -10.19 0.01
C GLU A 38 3.65 -10.75 -0.37
N GLU A 39 2.61 -10.42 0.42
CA GLU A 39 1.33 -11.09 0.32
C GLU A 39 0.57 -10.73 -0.96
N LEU A 40 0.75 -9.50 -1.45
CA LEU A 40 0.11 -9.05 -2.69
C LEU A 40 0.56 -9.90 -3.90
N GLN A 41 1.85 -10.22 -3.99
CA GLN A 41 2.37 -11.13 -5.03
C GLN A 41 1.86 -12.56 -4.81
N GLN A 42 1.82 -13.04 -3.57
CA GLN A 42 1.31 -14.38 -3.26
C GLN A 42 -0.15 -14.57 -3.67
N VAL A 43 -0.98 -13.52 -3.55
CA VAL A 43 -2.36 -13.54 -4.05
C VAL A 43 -2.38 -13.71 -5.56
N VAL A 44 -1.55 -12.98 -6.30
CA VAL A 44 -1.43 -13.13 -7.77
C VAL A 44 -0.96 -14.54 -8.13
N ASP A 45 0.06 -15.04 -7.46
CA ASP A 45 0.64 -16.38 -7.70
C ASP A 45 -0.37 -17.49 -7.43
N SER A 46 -1.24 -17.31 -6.43
CA SER A 46 -2.30 -18.27 -6.11
C SER A 46 -3.33 -18.42 -7.23
N VAL A 47 -3.58 -17.35 -7.99
CA VAL A 47 -4.44 -17.37 -9.17
C VAL A 47 -3.67 -17.92 -10.39
N GLY A 48 -2.45 -17.49 -10.56
CA GLY A 48 -1.45 -17.94 -11.54
C GLY A 48 -1.84 -17.77 -13.01
N LYS A 49 -2.99 -18.31 -13.41
CA LYS A 49 -3.45 -18.30 -14.81
C LYS A 49 -4.93 -17.98 -14.91
N LEU A 50 -5.28 -17.19 -15.91
CA LEU A 50 -6.67 -16.93 -16.30
C LEU A 50 -6.98 -17.62 -17.61
N THR A 51 -8.13 -18.30 -17.68
CA THR A 51 -8.63 -18.90 -18.91
C THR A 51 -9.80 -18.03 -19.42
N PRO A 52 -9.57 -17.19 -20.42
CA PRO A 52 -10.62 -16.38 -21.01
C PRO A 52 -11.62 -17.27 -21.76
N LYS A 53 -12.80 -16.71 -22.10
CA LYS A 53 -13.80 -17.42 -22.94
C LYS A 53 -13.41 -17.56 -24.42
N ILE A 54 -12.17 -17.20 -24.77
CA ILE A 54 -11.61 -17.31 -26.12
C ILE A 54 -10.84 -18.63 -26.19
N GLU A 55 -11.28 -19.53 -27.05
CA GLU A 55 -10.61 -20.81 -27.26
C GLU A 55 -9.15 -20.65 -27.70
N GLY A 56 -8.29 -21.50 -27.17
CA GLY A 56 -6.88 -21.51 -27.49
C GLY A 56 -6.04 -20.43 -26.80
N TYR A 57 -6.59 -19.67 -25.87
CA TYR A 57 -5.81 -18.68 -25.10
C TYR A 57 -5.83 -18.94 -23.61
N VAL A 58 -4.68 -18.68 -22.98
CA VAL A 58 -4.51 -18.62 -21.53
C VAL A 58 -3.69 -17.36 -21.23
N VAL A 59 -3.99 -16.65 -20.16
CA VAL A 59 -3.20 -15.52 -19.69
C VAL A 59 -2.46 -15.93 -18.43
N GLU A 60 -1.14 -15.90 -18.48
CA GLU A 60 -0.29 -16.11 -17.31
C GLU A 60 -0.11 -14.78 -16.58
N LEU A 61 -0.34 -14.80 -15.25
CA LEU A 61 -0.13 -13.65 -14.40
C LEU A 61 1.32 -13.67 -13.90
N GLY A 62 1.97 -12.54 -13.97
CA GLY A 62 3.34 -12.34 -13.53
C GLY A 62 3.42 -11.40 -12.33
N ASP A 63 4.45 -10.56 -12.31
CA ASP A 63 4.72 -9.67 -11.18
C ASP A 63 3.68 -8.56 -11.08
N ILE A 64 3.27 -8.27 -9.83
CA ILE A 64 2.44 -7.11 -9.50
C ILE A 64 3.33 -5.95 -9.06
N GLU A 65 3.05 -4.78 -9.58
CA GLU A 65 3.82 -3.58 -9.28
C GLU A 65 2.93 -2.50 -8.68
N ILE A 66 3.43 -1.90 -7.59
CA ILE A 66 2.82 -0.75 -6.94
C ILE A 66 3.87 0.35 -6.76
N GLY A 67 3.55 1.54 -7.23
CA GLY A 67 4.40 2.72 -7.07
C GLY A 67 4.09 3.49 -5.78
N LYS A 68 4.48 4.77 -5.77
CA LYS A 68 3.98 5.77 -4.82
C LYS A 68 2.75 6.47 -5.42
N PRO A 69 1.89 7.06 -4.57
CA PRO A 69 0.73 7.79 -5.04
C PRO A 69 1.08 8.94 -6.01
N THR A 70 0.43 8.94 -7.15
CA THR A 70 0.51 10.02 -8.15
C THR A 70 -0.87 10.44 -8.58
N ILE A 71 -1.01 11.68 -9.02
CA ILE A 71 -2.24 12.20 -9.61
C ILE A 71 -1.97 12.71 -11.02
N ARG A 72 -2.92 12.47 -11.91
CA ARG A 72 -2.91 13.03 -13.25
C ARG A 72 -3.93 14.13 -13.34
N GLU A 73 -3.49 15.32 -13.68
CA GLU A 73 -4.33 16.51 -13.85
C GLU A 73 -5.08 16.51 -15.19
N ALA A 74 -6.06 17.41 -15.31
CA ALA A 74 -6.87 17.54 -16.52
C ALA A 74 -6.07 17.95 -17.76
N ASP A 75 -4.95 18.64 -17.58
CA ASP A 75 -4.01 19.01 -18.66
C ASP A 75 -3.11 17.83 -19.10
N GLY A 76 -3.20 16.69 -18.41
CA GLY A 76 -2.43 15.49 -18.67
C GLY A 76 -1.11 15.40 -17.92
N SER A 77 -0.70 16.43 -17.16
CA SER A 77 0.47 16.38 -16.29
C SER A 77 0.28 15.37 -15.16
N GLU A 78 1.36 14.78 -14.72
CA GLU A 78 1.36 13.82 -13.60
C GLU A 78 2.38 14.28 -12.56
N HIS A 79 1.97 14.30 -11.29
CA HIS A 79 2.84 14.62 -10.17
C HIS A 79 2.53 13.75 -8.94
N ASP A 80 3.42 13.80 -7.96
CA ASP A 80 3.26 13.09 -6.69
C ASP A 80 2.05 13.64 -5.94
N LEU A 81 1.13 12.76 -5.55
CA LEU A 81 0.00 13.10 -4.69
C LEU A 81 0.47 13.05 -3.23
N THR A 82 0.39 14.18 -2.52
CA THR A 82 0.70 14.21 -1.09
C THR A 82 -0.55 13.92 -0.25
N PRO A 83 -0.40 13.42 1.00
CA PRO A 83 -1.54 13.21 1.89
C PRO A 83 -2.33 14.48 2.17
N ASN A 84 -1.64 15.60 2.41
CA ASN A 84 -2.28 16.90 2.63
C ASN A 84 -3.11 17.33 1.42
N GLU A 85 -2.57 17.20 0.21
CA GLU A 85 -3.30 17.50 -1.02
C GLU A 85 -4.54 16.60 -1.17
N ALA A 86 -4.42 15.31 -0.86
CA ALA A 86 -5.55 14.37 -0.91
C ALA A 86 -6.68 14.79 0.04
N ARG A 87 -6.35 15.30 1.25
CA ARG A 87 -7.36 15.83 2.19
C ARG A 87 -8.05 17.07 1.65
N ILE A 88 -7.27 18.06 1.18
CA ILE A 88 -7.80 19.36 0.71
C ILE A 88 -8.69 19.18 -0.53
N ARG A 89 -8.28 18.31 -1.45
CA ARG A 89 -8.99 18.10 -2.73
C ARG A 89 -10.04 17.00 -2.67
N ASN A 90 -10.32 16.44 -1.49
CA ASN A 90 -11.25 15.32 -1.30
C ASN A 90 -10.94 14.10 -2.19
N LEU A 91 -9.64 13.77 -2.32
CA LEU A 91 -9.16 12.65 -3.11
C LEU A 91 -8.87 11.44 -2.22
N THR A 92 -8.79 10.27 -2.85
CA THR A 92 -8.25 9.07 -2.20
C THR A 92 -6.74 9.03 -2.40
N TYR A 93 -5.99 8.94 -1.31
CA TYR A 93 -4.54 8.78 -1.33
C TYR A 93 -4.19 7.33 -1.73
N ALA A 94 -4.01 7.11 -3.01
CA ALA A 94 -3.88 5.78 -3.59
C ALA A 94 -2.79 5.73 -4.66
N SER A 95 -2.21 4.56 -4.86
CA SER A 95 -1.26 4.27 -5.92
C SER A 95 -1.86 3.36 -6.98
N LYS A 96 -1.38 3.51 -8.21
CA LYS A 96 -1.75 2.65 -9.33
C LYS A 96 -1.13 1.26 -9.15
N LEU A 97 -1.95 0.22 -9.35
CA LEU A 97 -1.51 -1.16 -9.45
C LEU A 97 -1.38 -1.57 -10.90
N PHE A 98 -0.24 -2.17 -11.21
CA PHE A 98 0.02 -2.77 -12.52
C PHE A 98 0.34 -4.26 -12.34
N LEU A 99 -0.15 -5.06 -13.24
CA LEU A 99 0.09 -6.50 -13.29
C LEU A 99 0.68 -6.87 -14.64
N ASN A 100 1.79 -7.58 -14.62
CA ASN A 100 2.39 -8.13 -15.83
C ASN A 100 1.59 -9.35 -16.28
N MET A 101 1.03 -9.32 -17.48
CA MET A 101 0.21 -10.38 -18.05
C MET A 101 0.82 -10.89 -19.35
N THR A 102 1.00 -12.20 -19.44
CA THR A 102 1.55 -12.84 -20.65
C THR A 102 0.48 -13.73 -21.31
N PRO A 103 -0.06 -13.32 -22.46
CA PRO A 103 -0.95 -14.19 -23.20
C PRO A 103 -0.19 -15.38 -23.80
N VAL A 104 -0.78 -16.57 -23.69
CA VAL A 104 -0.24 -17.81 -24.25
C VAL A 104 -1.28 -18.38 -25.21
N ARG A 105 -0.91 -18.50 -26.48
CA ARG A 105 -1.74 -19.14 -27.51
C ARG A 105 -1.45 -20.64 -27.54
N LYS A 106 -2.50 -21.46 -27.50
CA LYS A 106 -2.43 -22.90 -27.61
C LYS A 106 -3.02 -23.38 -28.93
N GLU A 107 -2.19 -24.04 -29.73
CA GLU A 107 -2.59 -24.68 -30.97
C GLU A 107 -2.25 -26.16 -30.92
N GLY A 108 -3.24 -26.99 -30.59
CA GLY A 108 -3.02 -28.41 -30.32
C GLY A 108 -2.05 -28.65 -29.17
N SER A 109 -0.91 -29.26 -29.43
CA SER A 109 0.16 -29.50 -28.43
C SER A 109 1.20 -28.38 -28.34
N VAL A 110 1.12 -27.37 -29.21
CA VAL A 110 2.08 -26.25 -29.23
C VAL A 110 1.53 -25.08 -28.41
N SER A 111 2.36 -24.52 -27.54
CA SER A 111 2.04 -23.31 -26.75
C SER A 111 3.03 -22.21 -27.11
N THR A 112 2.53 -21.10 -27.61
CA THR A 112 3.33 -19.93 -27.98
C THR A 112 3.06 -18.80 -26.99
N ARG A 113 4.09 -18.37 -26.24
CA ARG A 113 4.01 -17.17 -25.39
C ARG A 113 4.11 -15.92 -26.26
N LEU A 114 3.19 -14.99 -26.04
CA LEU A 114 3.19 -13.67 -26.66
C LEU A 114 3.93 -12.66 -25.78
N GLU A 115 3.97 -11.42 -26.22
CA GLU A 115 4.60 -10.32 -25.49
C GLU A 115 3.90 -10.09 -24.14
N THR A 116 4.69 -9.91 -23.09
CA THR A 116 4.18 -9.55 -21.75
C THR A 116 3.73 -8.10 -21.74
N LEU A 117 2.52 -7.88 -21.29
CA LEU A 117 1.90 -6.56 -21.20
C LEU A 117 1.80 -6.13 -19.73
N LYS A 118 2.20 -4.90 -19.46
CA LYS A 118 1.97 -4.25 -18.16
C LYS A 118 0.58 -3.62 -18.17
N VAL A 119 -0.35 -4.23 -17.43
CA VAL A 119 -1.77 -3.86 -17.43
C VAL A 119 -2.11 -3.15 -16.13
N TYR A 120 -2.72 -1.96 -16.23
CA TYR A 120 -3.31 -1.28 -15.08
C TYR A 120 -4.55 -2.05 -14.63
N ILE A 121 -4.59 -2.44 -13.34
CA ILE A 121 -5.69 -3.22 -12.76
C ILE A 121 -6.52 -2.45 -11.75
N GLY A 122 -6.03 -1.33 -11.26
CA GLY A 122 -6.77 -0.49 -10.31
C GLY A 122 -5.89 0.41 -9.47
N ASN A 123 -6.52 1.09 -8.51
CA ASN A 123 -5.83 1.90 -7.51
C ASN A 123 -5.94 1.21 -6.14
N MET A 124 -4.85 1.20 -5.39
CA MET A 124 -4.80 0.73 -4.02
C MET A 124 -4.54 1.90 -3.08
N PRO A 125 -5.40 2.13 -2.07
CA PRO A 125 -5.14 3.12 -1.03
C PRO A 125 -3.82 2.82 -0.31
N ILE A 126 -3.05 3.86 -0.02
CA ILE A 126 -1.75 3.75 0.65
C ILE A 126 -1.90 4.24 2.08
N MET A 127 -1.49 3.40 3.03
CA MET A 127 -1.47 3.74 4.44
C MET A 127 -0.42 4.82 4.71
N LEU A 128 -0.82 5.87 5.46
CA LEU A 128 0.08 6.96 5.82
C LEU A 128 1.25 6.45 6.65
N ARG A 129 2.44 6.99 6.38
CA ARG A 129 3.73 6.62 6.97
C ARG A 129 4.24 5.22 6.59
N SER A 130 3.50 4.43 5.81
CA SER A 130 4.02 3.17 5.25
C SER A 130 5.15 3.41 4.25
N GLU A 131 5.89 2.36 3.88
CA GLU A 131 7.01 2.44 2.92
C GLU A 131 6.64 3.03 1.56
N LYS A 132 5.39 2.85 1.12
CA LYS A 132 4.87 3.42 -0.13
C LYS A 132 4.32 4.84 0.02
N CYS A 133 4.24 5.36 1.25
CA CYS A 133 3.82 6.72 1.51
C CYS A 133 4.93 7.73 1.21
N HIS A 134 4.58 8.90 0.68
CA HIS A 134 5.54 9.98 0.45
C HIS A 134 6.14 10.55 1.75
N LEU A 135 5.43 10.36 2.89
CA LEU A 135 5.90 10.81 4.21
C LEU A 135 6.90 9.85 4.87
N HIS A 136 7.10 8.65 4.31
CA HIS A 136 7.99 7.65 4.89
C HIS A 136 9.43 8.14 4.97
N GLY A 137 10.03 8.07 6.16
CA GLY A 137 11.43 8.47 6.39
C GLY A 137 11.73 9.96 6.23
N LYS A 138 10.71 10.81 6.19
CA LYS A 138 10.88 12.27 6.13
C LYS A 138 11.20 12.85 7.50
N SER A 139 12.02 13.92 7.51
CA SER A 139 12.29 14.71 8.72
C SER A 139 11.07 15.57 9.10
N ASP A 140 11.04 16.04 10.35
CA ASP A 140 9.96 16.92 10.83
C ASP A 140 9.84 18.19 9.99
N ASP A 141 10.97 18.78 9.60
CA ASP A 141 10.99 19.96 8.75
C ASP A 141 10.42 19.69 7.35
N ASP A 142 10.71 18.52 6.77
CA ASP A 142 10.15 18.13 5.48
C ASP A 142 8.65 17.87 5.56
N LEU A 143 8.18 17.27 6.64
CA LEU A 143 6.75 17.04 6.90
C LEU A 143 5.99 18.36 6.99
N ILE A 144 6.51 19.33 7.75
CA ILE A 144 5.93 20.65 7.86
C ILE A 144 5.87 21.34 6.48
N ARG A 145 6.94 21.24 5.67
CA ARG A 145 6.94 21.77 4.31
C ARG A 145 5.91 21.13 3.40
N MET A 146 5.62 19.85 3.60
CA MET A 146 4.59 19.11 2.87
C MET A 146 3.18 19.38 3.41
N GLY A 147 3.05 20.14 4.51
CA GLY A 147 1.78 20.48 5.14
C GLY A 147 1.21 19.37 6.03
N ASP A 148 2.05 18.42 6.43
CA ASP A 148 1.67 17.32 7.31
C ASP A 148 2.23 17.52 8.74
N ASP A 149 1.53 16.99 9.76
CA ASP A 149 1.93 17.10 11.15
C ASP A 149 3.05 16.10 11.47
N PRO A 150 4.23 16.55 11.98
CA PRO A 150 5.27 15.63 12.44
C PRO A 150 4.84 14.67 13.56
N LYS A 151 3.85 15.08 14.38
CA LYS A 151 3.32 14.27 15.48
C LYS A 151 2.30 13.22 15.03
N ASP A 152 1.85 13.28 13.78
CA ASP A 152 0.96 12.28 13.23
C ASP A 152 1.73 10.96 13.00
N HIS A 153 1.33 9.91 13.68
CA HIS A 153 1.96 8.58 13.59
C HIS A 153 1.56 7.80 12.32
N GLY A 154 0.55 8.23 11.58
CA GLY A 154 0.01 7.51 10.44
C GLY A 154 -0.76 6.25 10.81
N GLY A 155 -0.65 5.20 10.00
CA GLY A 155 -1.33 3.92 10.25
C GLY A 155 -2.82 3.92 9.86
N TYR A 156 -3.25 4.87 9.03
CA TYR A 156 -4.60 5.02 8.51
C TYR A 156 -4.59 5.39 7.02
N PHE A 157 -5.75 5.42 6.41
CA PHE A 157 -5.93 5.75 4.99
C PHE A 157 -6.68 7.08 4.82
N ILE A 158 -6.47 7.74 3.68
CA ILE A 158 -7.28 8.89 3.26
C ILE A 158 -8.15 8.43 2.08
N ILE A 159 -9.46 8.40 2.30
CA ILE A 159 -10.46 7.99 1.31
C ILE A 159 -11.42 9.15 1.06
N ASN A 160 -11.43 9.68 -0.15
CA ASN A 160 -12.24 10.85 -0.52
C ASN A 160 -12.05 12.02 0.46
N GLY A 161 -10.79 12.31 0.81
CA GLY A 161 -10.40 13.36 1.73
C GLY A 161 -10.63 13.06 3.22
N SER A 162 -11.27 11.94 3.56
CA SER A 162 -11.56 11.56 4.95
C SER A 162 -10.58 10.50 5.45
N GLU A 163 -10.11 10.67 6.68
CA GLU A 163 -9.26 9.69 7.35
C GLU A 163 -10.08 8.47 7.79
N ARG A 164 -9.56 7.27 7.51
CA ARG A 164 -10.21 5.99 7.79
C ARG A 164 -9.19 4.99 8.34
N VAL A 165 -9.58 4.30 9.39
CA VAL A 165 -8.84 3.19 10.01
C VAL A 165 -9.46 1.87 9.58
#